data_0e2c3f22ec058142cb1d792763842153
#
_entry.id   0e2c3f22ec058142cb1d792763842153
#
_cell.length_a   1.000
_cell.length_b   1.000
_cell.length_c   1.000
_cell.angle_alpha   90.00
_cell.angle_beta   90.00
_cell.angle_gamma   90.00
#
_symmetry.space_group_name_H-M   'P 1'
#
loop_
_entity.id
_entity.type
_entity.pdbx_description
1 polymer ?
#
loop_
_entity_poly.entity_id
_entity_poly.type
_entity_poly.pdbx_seq_one_letter_code
_entity_poly.pdbx_strand_id
1 'polypeptide(L)'
;RFYKPQKKYVVCHFLKDPRSPKSKTRLRKDLTDDFVNELNENLIEILSENIQQIKKNKFIYQISVSEKDHKEYLYKFSKITNGLFLTSQKELGNSMKEVIEFNLKYFKKVVIVGSDIPFLSASDITDSLKSTSAKNVFYPTLDGGFCLLATSDNKILDIIDKVKYGTDTVLSDLTKNVSKLLIDNKFYQDIDVKEDLLKIYKDLKEKVYSLSPTLKKLYTLLYSNQKKFSE
;
A
#
# COMPACT_ATOMS: atom_id res chain seq x y z
N ARG A 1 -16.07 0.30 -32.12
CA ARG A 1 -16.09 1.52 -31.27
C ARG A 1 -15.20 1.21 -30.05
N PHE A 2 -13.99 1.75 -30.03
CA PHE A 2 -13.11 1.68 -28.87
C PHE A 2 -13.76 2.48 -27.74
N TYR A 3 -14.08 1.81 -26.65
CA TYR A 3 -14.59 2.44 -25.44
C TYR A 3 -13.50 3.38 -24.92
N LYS A 4 -13.73 4.70 -24.99
CA LYS A 4 -12.86 5.65 -24.28
C LYS A 4 -13.13 5.48 -22.79
N PRO A 5 -12.15 5.07 -21.97
CA PRO A 5 -12.37 4.86 -20.56
C PRO A 5 -12.81 6.17 -19.92
N GLN A 6 -13.97 6.16 -19.27
CA GLN A 6 -14.52 7.33 -18.57
C GLN A 6 -13.68 7.74 -17.35
N LYS A 7 -12.82 6.86 -16.85
CA LYS A 7 -12.00 7.07 -15.67
C LYS A 7 -10.53 7.19 -16.05
N LYS A 8 -9.89 8.28 -15.56
CA LYS A 8 -8.50 8.59 -15.94
C LYS A 8 -7.45 7.80 -15.15
N TYR A 9 -7.80 7.31 -13.96
CA TYR A 9 -6.85 6.77 -12.98
C TYR A 9 -7.43 5.57 -12.26
N VAL A 10 -6.57 4.65 -11.83
CA VAL A 10 -6.90 3.55 -10.94
C VAL A 10 -5.94 3.53 -9.76
N VAL A 11 -6.48 3.28 -8.56
CA VAL A 11 -5.70 3.04 -7.36
C VAL A 11 -5.83 1.56 -7.00
N CYS A 12 -4.71 0.87 -6.98
CA CYS A 12 -4.59 -0.55 -6.67
C CYS A 12 -4.01 -0.69 -5.27
N HIS A 13 -4.85 -1.06 -4.32
CA HIS A 13 -4.44 -1.37 -2.96
C HIS A 13 -3.87 -2.78 -2.92
N PHE A 14 -2.55 -2.88 -2.79
CA PHE A 14 -1.85 -4.15 -2.67
C PHE A 14 -1.94 -4.65 -1.23
N LEU A 15 -2.56 -5.79 -1.04
CA LEU A 15 -2.67 -6.43 0.28
C LEU A 15 -2.55 -7.95 0.18
N LYS A 16 -2.20 -8.55 1.30
CA LYS A 16 -2.29 -10.00 1.54
C LYS A 16 -3.40 -10.25 2.56
N ASP A 17 -3.88 -11.49 2.62
CA ASP A 17 -4.75 -11.92 3.72
C ASP A 17 -4.07 -11.57 5.06
N PRO A 18 -4.67 -10.73 5.91
CA PRO A 18 -4.08 -10.33 7.18
C PRO A 18 -3.87 -11.48 8.15
N ARG A 19 -4.61 -12.58 7.99
CA ARG A 19 -4.48 -13.82 8.78
C ARG A 19 -3.47 -14.80 8.20
N SER A 20 -2.91 -14.50 7.03
CA SER A 20 -1.90 -15.36 6.42
C SER A 20 -0.65 -15.42 7.31
N PRO A 21 -0.13 -16.62 7.62
CA PRO A 21 1.13 -16.76 8.36
C PRO A 21 2.33 -16.20 7.58
N LYS A 22 2.15 -15.90 6.28
CA LYS A 22 3.14 -15.25 5.42
C LYS A 22 3.06 -13.73 5.43
N SER A 23 2.07 -13.16 6.15
CA SER A 23 1.96 -11.72 6.35
C SER A 23 2.67 -11.32 7.63
N LYS A 24 3.50 -10.26 7.58
CA LYS A 24 4.24 -9.72 8.75
C LYS A 24 5.05 -10.78 9.51
N THR A 25 5.79 -11.61 8.79
CA THR A 25 6.54 -12.73 9.35
C THR A 25 7.58 -12.31 10.40
N ARG A 26 8.12 -11.08 10.32
CA ARG A 26 9.06 -10.55 11.32
C ARG A 26 8.35 -10.26 12.63
N LEU A 27 7.18 -9.60 12.58
CA LEU A 27 6.37 -9.33 13.78
C LEU A 27 5.86 -10.62 14.45
N ARG A 28 5.51 -11.65 13.66
CA ARG A 28 5.02 -12.94 14.18
C ARG A 28 6.08 -13.74 14.96
N LYS A 29 7.36 -13.36 14.87
CA LYS A 29 8.41 -13.97 15.71
C LYS A 29 8.34 -13.51 17.16
N ASP A 30 7.88 -12.27 17.37
CA ASP A 30 7.95 -11.61 18.68
C ASP A 30 6.55 -11.41 19.29
N LEU A 31 5.49 -11.45 18.46
CA LEU A 31 4.11 -11.15 18.84
C LEU A 31 3.15 -12.28 18.46
N THR A 32 2.03 -12.35 19.19
CA THR A 32 1.00 -13.37 18.92
C THR A 32 0.33 -13.17 17.57
N ASP A 33 -0.08 -14.28 16.94
CA ASP A 33 -0.78 -14.24 15.65
C ASP A 33 -2.06 -13.41 15.71
N ASP A 34 -2.83 -13.50 16.79
CA ASP A 34 -4.06 -12.72 16.98
C ASP A 34 -3.79 -11.21 16.94
N PHE A 35 -2.74 -10.76 17.65
CA PHE A 35 -2.35 -9.36 17.63
C PHE A 35 -1.92 -8.91 16.22
N VAL A 36 -1.10 -9.70 15.54
CA VAL A 36 -0.61 -9.38 14.19
C VAL A 36 -1.76 -9.40 13.17
N ASN A 37 -2.71 -10.32 13.29
CA ASN A 37 -3.90 -10.36 12.45
C ASN A 37 -4.75 -9.10 12.62
N GLU A 38 -5.04 -8.70 13.87
CA GLU A 38 -5.81 -7.49 14.18
C GLU A 38 -5.07 -6.22 13.73
N LEU A 39 -3.76 -6.16 13.91
CA LEU A 39 -2.93 -5.06 13.40
C LEU A 39 -3.06 -4.93 11.88
N ASN A 40 -2.90 -6.02 11.14
CA ASN A 40 -3.04 -6.03 9.68
C ASN A 40 -4.44 -5.60 9.23
N GLU A 41 -5.49 -6.08 9.89
CA GLU A 41 -6.86 -5.67 9.60
C GLU A 41 -7.05 -4.17 9.80
N ASN A 42 -6.52 -3.60 10.89
CA ASN A 42 -6.58 -2.16 11.15
C ASN A 42 -5.84 -1.35 10.07
N LEU A 43 -4.65 -1.77 9.67
CA LEU A 43 -3.87 -1.08 8.63
C LEU A 43 -4.60 -1.08 7.28
N ILE A 44 -5.19 -2.20 6.90
CA ILE A 44 -6.00 -2.30 5.68
C ILE A 44 -7.24 -1.40 5.76
N GLU A 45 -7.92 -1.34 6.91
CA GLU A 45 -9.08 -0.47 7.12
C GLU A 45 -8.70 1.01 7.00
N ILE A 46 -7.59 1.46 7.60
CA ILE A 46 -7.09 2.84 7.53
C ILE A 46 -6.86 3.25 6.07
N LEU A 47 -6.11 2.46 5.32
CA LEU A 47 -5.82 2.79 3.93
C LEU A 47 -7.07 2.72 3.04
N SER A 48 -7.95 1.77 3.30
CA SER A 48 -9.25 1.66 2.60
C SER A 48 -10.12 2.89 2.82
N GLU A 49 -10.20 3.41 4.05
CA GLU A 49 -10.90 4.67 4.37
C GLU A 49 -10.29 5.85 3.61
N ASN A 50 -8.97 5.98 3.63
CA ASN A 50 -8.27 7.05 2.94
C ASN A 50 -8.50 7.01 1.42
N ILE A 51 -8.48 5.83 0.81
CA ILE A 51 -8.77 5.67 -0.63
C ILE A 51 -10.22 6.03 -0.94
N GLN A 52 -11.18 5.68 -0.07
CA GLN A 52 -12.59 6.02 -0.26
C GLN A 52 -12.87 7.53 -0.19
N GLN A 53 -12.06 8.29 0.53
CA GLN A 53 -12.15 9.76 0.57
C GLN A 53 -11.74 10.43 -0.75
N ILE A 54 -11.00 9.72 -1.61
CA ILE A 54 -10.66 10.21 -2.95
C ILE A 54 -11.95 10.28 -3.77
N LYS A 55 -12.27 11.44 -4.35
CA LYS A 55 -13.54 11.70 -5.06
C LYS A 55 -13.86 10.62 -6.09
N LYS A 56 -14.94 9.88 -5.86
CA LYS A 56 -15.39 8.67 -6.59
C LYS A 56 -15.47 8.82 -8.11
N ASN A 57 -15.69 10.04 -8.63
CA ASN A 57 -15.90 10.27 -10.08
C ASN A 57 -14.61 10.19 -10.93
N LYS A 58 -13.44 10.09 -10.32
CA LYS A 58 -12.14 10.13 -11.02
C LYS A 58 -11.31 8.86 -10.86
N PHE A 59 -11.59 8.04 -9.86
CA PHE A 59 -10.71 6.93 -9.49
C PHE A 59 -11.52 5.64 -9.31
N ILE A 60 -10.96 4.54 -9.78
CA ILE A 60 -11.44 3.20 -9.43
C ILE A 60 -10.55 2.70 -8.29
N TYR A 61 -11.17 2.21 -7.23
CA TYR A 61 -10.52 1.51 -6.15
C TYR A 61 -10.49 0.02 -6.48
N GLN A 62 -9.32 -0.58 -6.45
CA GLN A 62 -9.10 -1.99 -6.75
C GLN A 62 -8.18 -2.60 -5.70
N ILE A 63 -8.50 -3.80 -5.27
CA ILE A 63 -7.64 -4.58 -4.37
C ILE A 63 -6.95 -5.65 -5.20
N SER A 64 -5.65 -5.72 -5.07
CA SER A 64 -4.84 -6.80 -5.63
C SER A 64 -4.39 -7.71 -4.50
N VAL A 65 -4.73 -8.98 -4.60
CA VAL A 65 -4.40 -10.02 -3.60
C VAL A 65 -3.88 -11.25 -4.32
N SER A 66 -3.06 -12.05 -3.64
CA SER A 66 -2.62 -13.32 -4.18
C SER A 66 -3.79 -14.31 -4.30
N GLU A 67 -3.86 -15.10 -5.37
CA GLU A 67 -4.88 -16.14 -5.59
C GLU A 67 -5.01 -17.14 -4.43
N LYS A 68 -3.97 -17.24 -3.60
CA LYS A 68 -3.93 -18.18 -2.46
C LYS A 68 -4.50 -17.61 -1.17
N ASP A 69 -4.92 -16.33 -1.19
CA ASP A 69 -5.48 -15.70 -0.01
C ASP A 69 -6.91 -16.21 0.24
N HIS A 70 -7.33 -16.24 1.52
CA HIS A 70 -8.60 -16.84 1.91
C HIS A 70 -9.79 -16.13 1.27
N LYS A 71 -10.69 -16.92 0.65
CA LYS A 71 -11.88 -16.43 -0.07
C LYS A 71 -12.81 -15.54 0.78
N GLU A 72 -12.91 -15.80 2.08
CA GLU A 72 -13.73 -15.00 3.01
C GLU A 72 -13.23 -13.55 3.11
N TYR A 73 -11.92 -13.37 3.13
CA TYR A 73 -11.31 -12.06 3.21
C TYR A 73 -11.50 -11.28 1.92
N LEU A 74 -11.33 -11.96 0.79
CA LEU A 74 -11.62 -11.39 -0.54
C LEU A 74 -13.08 -10.90 -0.62
N TYR A 75 -14.01 -11.68 -0.09
CA TYR A 75 -15.42 -11.32 -0.07
C TYR A 75 -15.70 -10.09 0.82
N LYS A 76 -15.08 -9.99 1.99
CA LYS A 76 -15.17 -8.81 2.87
C LYS A 76 -14.74 -7.54 2.15
N PHE A 77 -13.60 -7.59 1.45
CA PHE A 77 -13.07 -6.42 0.72
C PHE A 77 -13.77 -6.14 -0.60
N SER A 78 -14.30 -7.13 -1.29
CA SER A 78 -15.03 -6.91 -2.54
C SER A 78 -16.25 -6.01 -2.37
N LYS A 79 -16.83 -5.95 -1.16
CA LYS A 79 -17.98 -5.09 -0.86
C LYS A 79 -17.64 -3.61 -0.77
N ILE A 80 -16.37 -3.27 -0.54
CA ILE A 80 -15.91 -1.88 -0.35
C ILE A 80 -15.12 -1.35 -1.53
N THR A 81 -14.97 -2.14 -2.60
CA THR A 81 -14.17 -1.80 -3.78
C THR A 81 -15.00 -1.75 -5.05
N ASN A 82 -14.51 -1.01 -6.04
CA ASN A 82 -15.11 -1.00 -7.38
C ASN A 82 -14.70 -2.22 -8.22
N GLY A 83 -13.67 -2.94 -7.82
CA GLY A 83 -13.16 -4.10 -8.51
C GLY A 83 -12.13 -4.86 -7.68
N LEU A 84 -12.00 -6.13 -7.96
CA LEU A 84 -11.04 -7.05 -7.38
C LEU A 84 -10.13 -7.58 -8.48
N PHE A 85 -8.83 -7.40 -8.32
CA PHE A 85 -7.82 -7.99 -9.19
C PHE A 85 -7.07 -9.08 -8.42
N LEU A 86 -7.08 -10.29 -8.92
CA LEU A 86 -6.34 -11.41 -8.37
C LEU A 86 -5.09 -11.62 -9.22
N THR A 87 -3.92 -11.46 -8.61
CA THR A 87 -2.65 -11.75 -9.28
C THR A 87 -2.30 -13.23 -9.16
N SER A 88 -1.85 -13.81 -10.28
CA SER A 88 -1.35 -15.19 -10.33
C SER A 88 0.11 -15.32 -9.87
N GLN A 89 0.80 -14.19 -9.70
CA GLN A 89 2.23 -14.15 -9.46
C GLN A 89 2.57 -14.36 -7.99
N LYS A 90 3.71 -15.04 -7.73
CA LYS A 90 4.20 -15.31 -6.38
C LYS A 90 5.12 -14.21 -5.85
N GLU A 91 5.90 -13.61 -6.75
CA GLU A 91 6.87 -12.57 -6.43
C GLU A 91 6.21 -11.19 -6.51
N LEU A 92 6.55 -10.30 -5.58
CA LEU A 92 5.94 -8.97 -5.48
C LEU A 92 6.14 -8.14 -6.75
N GLY A 93 7.34 -8.14 -7.32
CA GLY A 93 7.64 -7.41 -8.55
C GLY A 93 6.80 -7.89 -9.74
N ASN A 94 6.69 -9.21 -9.90
CA ASN A 94 5.86 -9.82 -10.94
C ASN A 94 4.37 -9.50 -10.74
N SER A 95 3.89 -9.52 -9.50
CA SER A 95 2.51 -9.14 -9.17
C SER A 95 2.22 -7.68 -9.51
N MET A 96 3.13 -6.76 -9.17
CA MET A 96 3.00 -5.35 -9.52
C MET A 96 3.04 -5.15 -11.04
N LYS A 97 3.94 -5.84 -11.74
CA LYS A 97 4.03 -5.80 -13.20
C LYS A 97 2.72 -6.21 -13.87
N GLU A 98 2.15 -7.35 -13.46
CA GLU A 98 0.87 -7.86 -13.98
C GLU A 98 -0.25 -6.85 -13.79
N VAL A 99 -0.36 -6.27 -12.60
CA VAL A 99 -1.39 -5.27 -12.26
C VAL A 99 -1.20 -3.98 -13.06
N ILE A 100 0.03 -3.48 -13.19
CA ILE A 100 0.33 -2.26 -13.94
C ILE A 100 0.03 -2.49 -15.43
N GLU A 101 0.54 -3.58 -16.00
CA GLU A 101 0.36 -3.90 -17.41
C GLU A 101 -1.11 -4.01 -17.78
N PHE A 102 -1.90 -4.72 -16.97
CA PHE A 102 -3.33 -4.83 -17.17
C PHE A 102 -4.02 -3.47 -17.13
N ASN A 103 -3.76 -2.68 -16.10
CA ASN A 103 -4.49 -1.44 -15.86
C ASN A 103 -4.09 -0.31 -16.81
N LEU A 104 -2.84 -0.23 -17.27
CA LEU A 104 -2.42 0.78 -18.26
C LEU A 104 -3.10 0.62 -19.62
N LYS A 105 -3.72 -0.54 -19.93
CA LYS A 105 -4.57 -0.73 -21.11
C LYS A 105 -5.87 0.09 -21.03
N TYR A 106 -6.35 0.38 -19.83
CA TYR A 106 -7.68 0.99 -19.60
C TYR A 106 -7.61 2.36 -18.93
N PHE A 107 -6.52 2.66 -18.21
CA PHE A 107 -6.34 3.88 -17.45
C PHE A 107 -5.08 4.62 -17.87
N LYS A 108 -5.12 5.96 -17.77
CA LYS A 108 -3.96 6.79 -18.11
C LYS A 108 -2.85 6.73 -17.08
N LYS A 109 -3.19 6.45 -15.81
CA LYS A 109 -2.26 6.33 -14.71
C LYS A 109 -2.72 5.26 -13.73
N VAL A 110 -1.80 4.47 -13.26
CA VAL A 110 -1.99 3.42 -12.25
C VAL A 110 -1.25 3.85 -10.98
N VAL A 111 -1.91 3.75 -9.84
CA VAL A 111 -1.29 3.91 -8.53
C VAL A 111 -1.33 2.59 -7.79
N ILE A 112 -0.18 2.14 -7.33
CA ILE A 112 -0.04 1.00 -6.42
C ILE A 112 0.26 1.56 -5.03
N VAL A 113 -0.45 1.09 -4.02
CA VAL A 113 -0.23 1.42 -2.62
C VAL A 113 -0.17 0.17 -1.77
N GLY A 114 0.79 0.09 -0.85
CA GLY A 114 0.89 -0.95 0.16
C GLY A 114 0.04 -0.64 1.39
N SER A 115 -0.38 -1.67 2.13
CA SER A 115 -1.24 -1.52 3.33
C SER A 115 -0.49 -1.18 4.62
N ASP A 116 0.82 -1.18 4.61
CA ASP A 116 1.65 -1.16 5.82
C ASP A 116 1.90 0.24 6.41
N ILE A 117 1.32 1.28 5.81
CA ILE A 117 1.61 2.69 6.07
C ILE A 117 0.40 3.39 6.70
N PRO A 118 0.31 3.51 8.02
CA PRO A 118 -0.86 4.08 8.69
C PRO A 118 -1.07 5.58 8.40
N PHE A 119 0.00 6.31 8.04
CA PHE A 119 -0.05 7.76 7.79
C PHE A 119 -0.07 8.17 6.32
N LEU A 120 -0.30 7.25 5.39
CA LEU A 120 -0.51 7.58 3.99
C LEU A 120 -1.93 8.13 3.80
N SER A 121 -2.06 9.43 3.55
CA SER A 121 -3.34 10.12 3.47
C SER A 121 -3.98 10.07 2.08
N ALA A 122 -5.28 10.40 2.01
CA ALA A 122 -5.99 10.58 0.74
C ALA A 122 -5.40 11.73 -0.11
N SER A 123 -4.85 12.77 0.54
CA SER A 123 -4.14 13.85 -0.18
C SER A 123 -2.85 13.36 -0.80
N ASP A 124 -2.04 12.59 -0.09
CA ASP A 124 -0.80 12.00 -0.63
C ASP A 124 -1.08 11.20 -1.92
N ILE A 125 -2.09 10.32 -1.89
CA ILE A 125 -2.49 9.54 -3.06
C ILE A 125 -2.98 10.45 -4.20
N THR A 126 -3.78 11.47 -3.88
CA THR A 126 -4.31 12.43 -4.87
C THR A 126 -3.19 13.24 -5.52
N ASP A 127 -2.19 13.66 -4.74
CA ASP A 127 -1.08 14.47 -5.24
C ASP A 127 -0.14 13.66 -6.13
N SER A 128 0.07 12.38 -5.84
CA SER A 128 0.79 11.47 -6.75
C SER A 128 0.12 11.36 -8.13
N LEU A 129 -1.22 11.47 -8.16
CA LEU A 129 -2.00 11.43 -9.41
C LEU A 129 -1.92 12.74 -10.20
N LYS A 130 -1.81 13.89 -9.52
CA LYS A 130 -1.79 15.21 -10.14
C LYS A 130 -0.46 15.57 -10.78
N SER A 131 0.62 14.91 -10.40
CA SER A 131 1.92 15.18 -11.00
C SER A 131 1.88 14.88 -12.50
N THR A 132 1.82 15.96 -13.31
CA THR A 132 1.73 15.87 -14.78
C THR A 132 3.11 15.86 -15.43
N SER A 133 4.13 16.38 -14.75
CA SER A 133 5.50 16.48 -15.23
C SER A 133 6.29 15.17 -15.11
N ALA A 134 5.97 14.36 -14.10
CA ALA A 134 6.58 13.05 -13.90
C ALA A 134 5.66 11.93 -14.37
N LYS A 135 6.22 10.96 -15.10
CA LYS A 135 5.53 9.75 -15.49
C LYS A 135 5.51 8.71 -14.39
N ASN A 136 6.53 8.72 -13.53
CA ASN A 136 6.71 7.81 -12.41
C ASN A 136 6.91 8.62 -11.13
N VAL A 137 6.10 8.36 -10.11
CA VAL A 137 6.15 9.00 -8.79
C VAL A 137 6.29 7.92 -7.75
N PHE A 138 7.32 8.02 -6.91
CA PHE A 138 7.54 7.12 -5.78
C PHE A 138 7.45 7.88 -4.46
N TYR A 139 6.80 7.28 -3.48
CA TYR A 139 6.80 7.72 -2.09
C TYR A 139 7.68 6.77 -1.28
N PRO A 140 8.85 7.24 -0.83
CA PRO A 140 9.86 6.42 -0.21
C PRO A 140 9.44 5.99 1.21
N THR A 141 9.93 4.81 1.63
CA THR A 141 9.89 4.35 3.01
C THR A 141 11.26 4.45 3.66
N LEU A 142 11.29 4.48 5.00
CA LEU A 142 12.54 4.63 5.76
C LEU A 142 13.48 3.44 5.61
N ASP A 143 12.98 2.29 5.21
CA ASP A 143 13.71 1.05 4.97
C ASP A 143 14.38 0.96 3.59
N GLY A 144 14.30 2.02 2.76
CA GLY A 144 14.86 2.05 1.40
C GLY A 144 13.94 1.50 0.31
N GLY A 145 12.70 1.17 0.67
CA GLY A 145 11.63 0.78 -0.25
C GLY A 145 10.74 1.96 -0.67
N PHE A 146 9.52 1.64 -1.04
CA PHE A 146 8.47 2.62 -1.33
C PHE A 146 7.10 2.08 -0.93
N CYS A 147 6.21 2.97 -0.49
CA CYS A 147 4.83 2.64 -0.13
C CYS A 147 3.81 2.95 -1.23
N LEU A 148 4.18 3.85 -2.16
CA LEU A 148 3.34 4.24 -3.27
C LEU A 148 4.18 4.36 -4.54
N LEU A 149 3.65 3.79 -5.63
CA LEU A 149 4.09 4.01 -7.00
C LEU A 149 2.92 4.49 -7.82
N ALA A 150 3.01 5.70 -8.40
CA ALA A 150 2.08 6.17 -9.43
C ALA A 150 2.80 6.22 -10.78
N THR A 151 2.27 5.51 -11.78
CA THR A 151 2.91 5.42 -13.09
C THR A 151 1.92 5.61 -14.25
N SER A 152 2.41 6.24 -15.32
CA SER A 152 1.78 6.32 -16.64
C SER A 152 2.74 5.86 -17.75
N ASP A 153 3.82 5.19 -17.38
CA ASP A 153 4.89 4.79 -18.28
C ASP A 153 5.06 3.27 -18.36
N ASN A 154 4.81 2.69 -19.51
CA ASN A 154 5.01 1.26 -19.75
C ASN A 154 6.48 0.81 -19.51
N LYS A 155 7.46 1.71 -19.59
CA LYS A 155 8.86 1.37 -19.34
C LYS A 155 9.13 0.87 -17.92
N ILE A 156 8.26 1.20 -16.97
CA ILE A 156 8.36 0.66 -15.61
C ILE A 156 8.26 -0.88 -15.60
N LEU A 157 7.54 -1.46 -16.57
CA LEU A 157 7.36 -2.90 -16.71
C LEU A 157 8.65 -3.65 -17.04
N ASP A 158 9.65 -2.95 -17.60
CA ASP A 158 10.94 -3.55 -17.96
C ASP A 158 11.86 -3.74 -16.76
N ILE A 159 11.55 -3.10 -15.61
CA ILE A 159 12.43 -3.03 -14.45
C ILE A 159 11.79 -3.47 -13.14
N ILE A 160 10.47 -3.31 -12.98
CA ILE A 160 9.81 -3.51 -11.70
C ILE A 160 9.88 -4.95 -11.18
N ASP A 161 10.03 -5.93 -12.07
CA ASP A 161 10.19 -7.34 -11.72
C ASP A 161 11.66 -7.79 -11.61
N LYS A 162 12.62 -6.89 -11.88
CA LYS A 162 14.06 -7.22 -11.90
C LYS A 162 14.80 -6.84 -10.63
N VAL A 163 14.20 -6.04 -9.75
CA VAL A 163 14.82 -5.64 -8.49
C VAL A 163 14.57 -6.67 -7.40
N LYS A 164 15.50 -6.78 -6.47
CA LYS A 164 15.37 -7.66 -5.31
C LYS A 164 14.58 -6.96 -4.21
N TYR A 165 13.30 -7.29 -4.09
CA TYR A 165 12.44 -6.74 -3.03
C TYR A 165 12.86 -7.24 -1.64
N GLY A 166 12.59 -6.42 -0.60
CA GLY A 166 12.96 -6.70 0.79
C GLY A 166 14.41 -6.34 1.14
N THR A 167 15.04 -5.49 0.33
CA THR A 167 16.35 -4.87 0.59
C THR A 167 16.22 -3.35 0.70
N ASP A 168 17.19 -2.71 1.32
CA ASP A 168 17.28 -1.26 1.48
C ASP A 168 17.65 -0.51 0.18
N THR A 169 17.91 -1.24 -0.90
CA THR A 169 18.29 -0.69 -2.21
C THR A 169 17.15 -0.67 -3.23
N VAL A 170 15.96 -1.20 -2.89
CA VAL A 170 14.83 -1.36 -3.82
C VAL A 170 14.54 -0.07 -4.60
N LEU A 171 14.32 1.04 -3.89
CA LEU A 171 13.99 2.31 -4.55
C LEU A 171 15.15 2.83 -5.39
N SER A 172 16.37 2.76 -4.89
CA SER A 172 17.56 3.20 -5.64
C SER A 172 17.77 2.38 -6.91
N ASP A 173 17.55 1.07 -6.87
CA ASP A 173 17.73 0.18 -8.02
C ASP A 173 16.63 0.40 -9.08
N LEU A 174 15.39 0.63 -8.66
CA LEU A 174 14.32 1.01 -9.58
C LEU A 174 14.57 2.34 -10.26
N THR A 175 15.05 3.33 -9.52
CA THR A 175 15.16 4.72 -10.01
C THR A 175 16.34 4.97 -10.93
N LYS A 176 17.39 4.15 -10.87
CA LYS A 176 18.54 4.20 -11.80
C LYS A 176 18.14 4.12 -13.28
N ASN A 177 17.06 3.41 -13.58
CA ASN A 177 16.67 3.08 -14.95
C ASN A 177 15.35 3.72 -15.37
N VAL A 178 14.76 4.60 -14.55
CA VAL A 178 13.47 5.27 -14.81
C VAL A 178 13.69 6.72 -15.22
N SER A 179 13.15 7.10 -16.38
CA SER A 179 13.10 8.50 -16.82
C SER A 179 11.84 9.20 -16.31
N LYS A 180 11.85 10.54 -16.24
CA LYS A 180 10.70 11.37 -15.80
C LYS A 180 10.19 10.96 -14.43
N LEU A 181 11.12 10.87 -13.50
CA LEU A 181 10.94 10.43 -12.13
C LEU A 181 10.66 11.61 -11.20
N LEU A 182 9.76 11.41 -10.26
CA LEU A 182 9.59 12.21 -9.05
C LEU A 182 9.68 11.28 -7.84
N ILE A 183 10.57 11.57 -6.91
CA ILE A 183 10.60 10.95 -5.58
C ILE A 183 10.09 12.01 -4.61
N ASP A 184 9.09 11.66 -3.79
CA ASP A 184 8.61 12.55 -2.74
C ASP A 184 9.70 12.78 -1.69
N ASN A 185 9.77 14.00 -1.14
CA ASN A 185 10.75 14.33 -0.10
C ASN A 185 10.35 13.83 1.29
N LYS A 186 9.09 13.44 1.47
CA LYS A 186 8.55 12.87 2.71
C LYS A 186 8.81 11.37 2.72
N PHE A 187 9.47 10.90 3.76
CA PHE A 187 9.65 9.48 4.02
C PHE A 187 8.51 8.96 4.89
N TYR A 188 8.02 7.80 4.56
CA TYR A 188 6.92 7.15 5.26
C TYR A 188 7.44 6.02 6.15
N GLN A 189 6.89 5.93 7.37
CA GLN A 189 7.16 4.82 8.28
C GLN A 189 6.17 3.69 8.00
N ASP A 190 6.68 2.55 7.60
CA ASP A 190 5.97 1.29 7.55
C ASP A 190 6.04 0.55 8.89
N ILE A 191 5.20 -0.46 9.04
CA ILE A 191 5.21 -1.34 10.22
C ILE A 191 5.64 -2.73 9.77
N ASP A 192 6.90 -3.11 10.03
CA ASP A 192 7.42 -4.42 9.65
C ASP A 192 8.09 -5.16 10.81
N VAL A 193 8.63 -4.44 11.78
CA VAL A 193 9.28 -4.99 12.98
C VAL A 193 8.69 -4.36 14.24
N LYS A 194 9.04 -4.96 15.40
CA LYS A 194 8.54 -4.55 16.72
C LYS A 194 8.84 -3.08 17.05
N GLU A 195 10.00 -2.60 16.67
CA GLU A 195 10.44 -1.22 16.89
C GLU A 195 9.58 -0.18 16.17
N ASP A 196 9.01 -0.55 15.03
CA ASP A 196 8.14 0.35 14.26
C ASP A 196 6.83 0.60 15.02
N LEU A 197 6.31 -0.42 15.73
CA LEU A 197 5.10 -0.26 16.56
C LEU A 197 5.28 0.80 17.63
N LEU A 198 6.46 0.87 18.25
CA LEU A 198 6.75 1.87 19.28
C LEU A 198 6.80 3.28 18.70
N LYS A 199 7.39 3.46 17.50
CA LYS A 199 7.43 4.75 16.79
C LYS A 199 6.02 5.20 16.45
N ILE A 200 5.24 4.32 15.78
CA ILE A 200 3.85 4.60 15.39
C ILE A 200 2.98 4.89 16.61
N TYR A 201 3.14 4.14 17.70
CA TYR A 201 2.41 4.39 18.93
C TYR A 201 2.68 5.80 19.49
N LYS A 202 3.95 6.25 19.52
CA LYS A 202 4.32 7.58 19.97
C LYS A 202 3.69 8.66 19.10
N ASP A 203 3.76 8.53 17.78
CA ASP A 203 3.17 9.47 16.83
C ASP A 203 1.64 9.57 16.95
N LEU A 204 0.96 8.44 17.16
CA LEU A 204 -0.48 8.40 17.38
C LEU A 204 -0.86 9.04 18.71
N LYS A 205 -0.07 8.80 19.78
CA LYS A 205 -0.29 9.37 21.10
C LYS A 205 -0.24 10.90 21.09
N GLU A 206 0.73 11.49 20.39
CA GLU A 206 0.85 12.94 20.25
C GLU A 206 -0.36 13.58 19.55
N LYS A 207 -1.02 12.84 18.66
CA LYS A 207 -2.13 13.31 17.82
C LYS A 207 -3.50 12.75 18.23
N VAL A 208 -3.61 12.14 19.41
CA VAL A 208 -4.76 11.30 19.82
C VAL A 208 -6.12 11.99 19.66
N TYR A 209 -6.21 13.28 19.91
CA TYR A 209 -7.45 14.06 19.80
C TYR A 209 -7.89 14.36 18.37
N SER A 210 -6.97 14.30 17.41
CA SER A 210 -7.21 14.61 15.98
C SER A 210 -7.27 13.37 15.08
N LEU A 211 -7.12 12.18 15.65
CA LEU A 211 -7.12 10.93 14.88
C LEU A 211 -8.49 10.62 14.29
N SER A 212 -8.50 10.07 13.06
CA SER A 212 -9.69 9.45 12.49
C SER A 212 -10.15 8.24 13.32
N PRO A 213 -11.40 7.79 13.16
CA PRO A 213 -11.89 6.61 13.87
C PRO A 213 -11.02 5.37 13.69
N THR A 214 -10.52 5.11 12.47
CA THR A 214 -9.66 3.98 12.16
C THR A 214 -8.27 4.12 12.80
N LEU A 215 -7.67 5.31 12.80
CA LEU A 215 -6.41 5.57 13.50
C LEU A 215 -6.57 5.50 15.03
N LYS A 216 -7.73 5.89 15.58
CA LYS A 216 -8.03 5.69 17.01
C LYS A 216 -8.10 4.21 17.36
N LYS A 217 -8.69 3.39 16.49
CA LYS A 217 -8.73 1.93 16.67
C LYS A 217 -7.31 1.36 16.71
N LEU A 218 -6.43 1.76 15.79
CA LEU A 218 -5.02 1.37 15.81
C LEU A 218 -4.33 1.83 17.10
N TYR A 219 -4.53 3.09 17.51
CA TYR A 219 -3.98 3.60 18.76
C TYR A 219 -4.42 2.76 19.97
N THR A 220 -5.71 2.41 20.06
CA THR A 220 -6.26 1.61 21.16
C THR A 220 -5.64 0.21 21.18
N LEU A 221 -5.49 -0.44 20.02
CA LEU A 221 -4.83 -1.73 19.90
C LEU A 221 -3.38 -1.67 20.41
N LEU A 222 -2.62 -0.66 19.98
CA LEU A 222 -1.23 -0.48 20.40
C LEU A 222 -1.13 -0.12 21.89
N TYR A 223 -1.99 0.76 22.39
CA TYR A 223 -2.04 1.13 23.80
C TYR A 223 -2.27 -0.08 24.71
N SER A 224 -3.26 -0.91 24.39
CA SER A 224 -3.61 -2.10 25.17
C SER A 224 -2.51 -3.18 25.15
N ASN A 225 -1.64 -3.15 24.16
CA ASN A 225 -0.58 -4.14 23.98
C ASN A 225 0.84 -3.57 24.13
N GLN A 226 0.99 -2.31 24.58
CA GLN A 226 2.29 -1.61 24.58
C GLN A 226 3.41 -2.37 25.32
N LYS A 227 3.10 -3.09 26.40
CA LYS A 227 4.08 -3.91 27.14
C LYS A 227 4.74 -4.99 26.29
N LYS A 228 4.08 -5.46 25.24
CA LYS A 228 4.59 -6.53 24.36
C LYS A 228 5.67 -6.06 23.39
N PHE A 229 5.75 -4.76 23.13
CA PHE A 229 6.71 -4.17 22.18
C PHE A 229 7.53 -3.01 22.75
N SER A 230 7.41 -2.71 24.05
CA SER A 230 8.20 -1.67 24.74
C SER A 230 9.40 -2.23 25.53
N GLU A 231 9.50 -3.55 25.61
CA GLU A 231 10.63 -4.30 26.15
C GLU A 231 11.51 -4.79 25.01
#